data_c9d7c63422682c5d734a92e4880fe8f2
#
_entry.id   c9d7c63422682c5d734a92e4880fe8f2
#
_cell.length_a   1.000
_cell.length_b   1.000
_cell.length_c   1.000
_cell.angle_alpha   90.00
_cell.angle_beta   90.00
_cell.angle_gamma   90.00
#
_symmetry.space_group_name_H-M   'P 1'
#
loop_
_entity.id
_entity.type
_entity.pdbx_description
1 polymer ?
#
loop_
_entity_poly.entity_id
_entity_poly.type
_entity_poly.pdbx_seq_one_letter_code
_entity_poly.pdbx_strand_id
1 'polypeptide(L)'
;MFIIIQYSRGNTLFYLRNKNKEPINSRVVAISGNNYKALLLESIEKLLAQSNHHSESLRFILLEMNEIENLQVNAVCEVSRYLRFKLDTSVVVTNSIETFDYDEYLNV
;
A
#
# COMPACT_ATOMS: atom_id res chain seq x y z
N MET A 1 -6.11 -10.78 -3.41
CA MET A 1 -4.84 -10.07 -3.64
C MET A 1 -4.66 -8.92 -2.64
N PHE A 2 -3.46 -8.43 -2.54
CA PHE A 2 -3.13 -7.34 -1.64
C PHE A 2 -2.02 -6.48 -2.23
N ILE A 3 -1.87 -5.26 -1.70
CA ILE A 3 -0.83 -4.33 -2.11
C ILE A 3 0.08 -4.05 -0.91
N ILE A 4 1.39 -4.07 -1.15
CA ILE A 4 2.39 -3.61 -0.19
C ILE A 4 2.89 -2.25 -0.65
N ILE A 5 2.92 -1.28 0.26
CA ILE A 5 3.48 0.04 0.03
C ILE A 5 4.70 0.21 0.92
N GLN A 6 5.83 0.50 0.30
CA GLN A 6 7.11 0.63 0.99
C GLN A 6 7.78 1.94 0.58
N TYR A 7 8.39 2.62 1.53
CA TYR A 7 9.14 3.84 1.27
C TYR A 7 10.62 3.55 1.28
N SER A 8 11.35 4.04 0.29
CA SER A 8 12.79 3.86 0.21
C SER A 8 13.42 5.06 -0.50
N ARG A 9 14.21 5.83 0.24
CA ARG A 9 15.05 6.91 -0.29
C ARG A 9 14.33 7.89 -1.22
N GLY A 10 13.17 8.37 -0.81
CA GLY A 10 12.39 9.32 -1.59
C GLY A 10 11.50 8.71 -2.66
N ASN A 11 11.54 7.40 -2.81
CA ASN A 11 10.66 6.66 -3.71
C ASN A 11 9.61 5.89 -2.91
N THR A 12 8.44 5.72 -3.52
CA THR A 12 7.40 4.86 -3.00
C THR A 12 7.29 3.65 -3.92
N LEU A 13 7.39 2.47 -3.32
CA LEU A 13 7.35 1.20 -4.01
C LEU A 13 6.00 0.54 -3.75
N PHE A 14 5.35 0.11 -4.83
CA PHE A 14 4.06 -0.57 -4.77
C PHE A 14 4.22 -1.98 -5.30
N TYR A 15 3.78 -2.97 -4.54
CA TYR A 15 3.82 -4.37 -4.94
C TYR A 15 2.41 -4.94 -4.87
N LEU A 16 1.92 -5.43 -6.00
CA LEU A 16 0.65 -6.14 -6.06
C LEU A 16 0.94 -7.63 -6.05
N ARG A 17 0.34 -8.36 -5.12
CA ARG A 17 0.53 -9.81 -4.96
C ARG A 17 -0.81 -10.51 -4.86
N ASN A 18 -0.83 -11.77 -5.29
CA ASN A 18 -2.01 -12.62 -5.15
C ASN A 18 -2.11 -13.23 -3.74
N LYS A 19 -3.15 -14.02 -3.50
CA LYS A 19 -3.37 -14.65 -2.20
C LYS A 19 -2.27 -15.63 -1.78
N ASN A 20 -1.46 -16.10 -2.72
CA ASN A 20 -0.32 -16.97 -2.47
C ASN A 20 0.99 -16.20 -2.31
N LYS A 21 0.91 -14.88 -2.20
CA LYS A 21 2.06 -13.97 -2.05
C LYS A 21 2.94 -13.89 -3.30
N GLU A 22 2.45 -14.37 -4.43
CA GLU A 22 3.18 -14.31 -5.69
C GLU A 22 3.01 -12.92 -6.32
N PRO A 23 4.08 -12.36 -6.92
CA PRO A 23 4.01 -11.04 -7.54
C PRO A 23 3.11 -11.04 -8.78
N ILE A 24 2.23 -10.05 -8.88
CA ILE A 24 1.42 -9.79 -10.06
C ILE A 24 2.02 -8.63 -10.84
N ASN A 25 2.33 -7.54 -10.15
CA ASN A 25 2.87 -6.33 -10.76
C ASN A 25 3.53 -5.47 -9.69
N SER A 26 4.33 -4.51 -10.12
CA SER A 26 4.96 -3.55 -9.22
C SER A 26 5.09 -2.19 -9.90
N ARG A 27 5.28 -1.15 -9.09
CA ARG A 27 5.45 0.21 -9.57
C ARG A 27 6.35 0.99 -8.61
N VAL A 28 7.20 1.85 -9.15
CA VAL A 28 8.04 2.75 -8.37
C VAL A 28 7.67 4.17 -8.76
N VAL A 29 7.35 5.00 -7.78
CA VAL A 29 6.94 6.39 -8.01
C VAL A 29 7.68 7.30 -7.04
N ALA A 30 8.28 8.38 -7.56
CA ALA A 30 8.81 9.44 -6.74
C ALA A 30 7.65 10.33 -6.32
N ILE A 31 7.22 10.21 -5.08
CA ILE A 31 6.11 11.00 -4.53
C ILE A 31 6.65 11.95 -3.48
N SER A 32 6.39 13.24 -3.69
CA SER A 32 6.80 14.28 -2.74
C SER A 32 5.78 15.41 -2.74
N GLY A 33 5.77 16.18 -1.65
CA GLY A 33 4.97 17.40 -1.56
C GLY A 33 3.57 17.21 -1.00
N ASN A 34 2.73 18.22 -1.22
CA ASN A 34 1.43 18.34 -0.56
C ASN A 34 0.34 17.40 -1.10
N ASN A 35 0.56 16.81 -2.28
CA ASN A 35 -0.42 15.94 -2.93
C ASN A 35 -0.14 14.45 -2.67
N TYR A 36 0.58 14.14 -1.63
CA TYR A 36 1.04 12.80 -1.34
C TYR A 36 -0.07 11.75 -1.33
N LYS A 37 -1.17 12.04 -0.62
CA LYS A 37 -2.30 11.11 -0.52
C LYS A 37 -2.96 10.84 -1.88
N ALA A 38 -3.18 11.89 -2.65
CA ALA A 38 -3.80 11.78 -3.96
C ALA A 38 -2.92 11.01 -4.94
N LEU A 39 -1.61 11.21 -4.89
CA LEU A 39 -0.66 10.50 -5.72
C LEU A 39 -0.55 9.01 -5.35
N LEU A 40 -0.65 8.70 -4.06
CA LEU A 40 -0.72 7.31 -3.61
C LEU A 40 -1.96 6.60 -4.17
N LEU A 41 -3.11 7.23 -4.05
CA LEU A 41 -4.36 6.66 -4.56
C LEU A 41 -4.30 6.47 -6.07
N GLU A 42 -3.83 7.47 -6.80
CA GLU A 42 -3.67 7.38 -8.26
C GLU A 42 -2.74 6.23 -8.65
N SER A 43 -1.62 6.08 -7.95
CA SER A 43 -0.66 5.00 -8.22
C SER A 43 -1.26 3.62 -7.98
N ILE A 44 -2.04 3.47 -6.93
CA ILE A 44 -2.75 2.22 -6.63
C ILE A 44 -3.76 1.90 -7.74
N GLU A 45 -4.55 2.90 -8.13
CA GLU A 45 -5.56 2.72 -9.16
C GLU A 45 -4.93 2.35 -10.52
N LYS A 46 -3.81 2.99 -10.87
CA LYS A 46 -3.08 2.66 -12.10
C LYS A 46 -2.49 1.26 -12.05
N LEU A 47 -1.94 0.85 -10.92
CA LEU A 47 -1.38 -0.49 -10.74
C LEU A 47 -2.46 -1.56 -10.94
N LEU A 48 -3.62 -1.35 -10.34
CA LEU A 48 -4.76 -2.26 -10.49
C LEU A 48 -5.27 -2.30 -11.93
N ALA A 49 -5.43 -1.15 -12.56
CA ALA A 49 -5.91 -1.06 -13.94
C ALA A 49 -4.95 -1.74 -14.92
N GLN A 50 -3.64 -1.54 -14.76
CA GLN A 50 -2.61 -2.17 -15.59
C GLN A 50 -2.59 -3.69 -15.42
N SER A 51 -3.09 -4.19 -14.30
CA SER A 51 -3.15 -5.62 -13.99
C SER A 51 -4.55 -6.20 -14.26
N ASN A 52 -5.46 -5.43 -14.83
CA ASN A 52 -6.86 -5.81 -15.09
C ASN A 52 -7.63 -6.20 -13.82
N HIS A 53 -7.35 -5.52 -12.72
CA HIS A 53 -8.03 -5.74 -11.45
C HIS A 53 -8.74 -4.47 -10.98
N HIS A 54 -9.70 -4.65 -10.08
CA HIS A 54 -10.45 -3.57 -9.44
C HIS A 54 -10.12 -3.51 -7.94
N SER A 55 -10.32 -2.35 -7.33
CA SER A 55 -10.10 -2.17 -5.89
C SER A 55 -10.93 -3.12 -5.04
N GLU A 56 -12.09 -3.55 -5.53
CA GLU A 56 -12.95 -4.52 -4.84
C GLU A 56 -12.28 -5.87 -4.63
N SER A 57 -11.29 -6.21 -5.44
CA SER A 57 -10.53 -7.45 -5.31
C SER A 57 -9.43 -7.38 -4.26
N LEU A 58 -9.17 -6.21 -3.71
CA LEU A 58 -8.16 -6.04 -2.67
C LEU A 58 -8.67 -6.54 -1.33
N ARG A 59 -7.90 -7.43 -0.70
CA ARG A 59 -8.16 -7.90 0.66
C ARG A 59 -7.69 -6.88 1.69
N PHE A 60 -6.49 -6.34 1.48
CA PHE A 60 -5.92 -5.33 2.35
C PHE A 60 -4.78 -4.61 1.65
N ILE A 61 -4.35 -3.49 2.24
CA ILE A 61 -3.15 -2.76 1.87
C ILE A 61 -2.22 -2.79 3.07
N LEU A 62 -0.97 -3.19 2.84
CA LEU A 62 0.06 -3.21 3.87
C LEU A 62 0.99 -2.02 3.67
N LEU A 63 1.08 -1.18 4.67
CA LEU A 63 1.92 0.02 4.67
C LEU A 63 3.11 -0.21 5.60
N GLU A 64 4.32 -0.24 5.05
CA GLU A 64 5.53 -0.41 5.85
C GLU A 64 6.05 0.93 6.34
N MET A 65 6.36 1.02 7.64
CA MET A 65 6.78 2.24 8.31
C MET A 65 8.29 2.39 8.50
N ASN A 66 9.09 1.43 8.07
CA ASN A 66 10.51 1.36 8.43
C ASN A 66 11.33 2.61 8.09
N GLU A 67 10.96 3.33 7.04
CA GLU A 67 11.68 4.52 6.61
C GLU A 67 10.86 5.80 6.74
N ILE A 68 9.75 5.72 7.48
CA ILE A 68 8.89 6.88 7.73
C ILE A 68 9.33 7.62 9.00
N GLU A 69 10.61 7.57 9.35
CA GLU A 69 11.16 8.24 10.53
C GLU A 69 10.89 9.75 10.51
N ASN A 70 10.75 10.32 9.33
CA ASN A 70 10.47 11.74 9.14
C ASN A 70 8.98 12.04 8.92
N LEU A 71 8.14 11.03 8.76
CA LEU A 71 6.71 11.23 8.73
C LEU A 71 6.17 11.06 10.15
N GLN A 72 5.57 12.10 10.64
CA GLN A 72 4.91 12.05 11.95
C GLN A 72 3.88 10.93 11.93
N VAL A 73 3.71 10.26 13.06
CA VAL A 73 2.72 9.19 13.24
C VAL A 73 1.34 9.63 12.74
N ASN A 74 1.01 10.91 12.91
CA ASN A 74 -0.23 11.50 12.44
C ASN A 74 -0.39 11.42 10.92
N ALA A 75 0.69 11.59 10.16
CA ALA A 75 0.64 11.53 8.70
C ALA A 75 0.34 10.11 8.21
N VAL A 76 0.91 9.10 8.86
CA VAL A 76 0.65 7.70 8.53
C VAL A 76 -0.81 7.34 8.82
N CYS A 77 -1.34 7.77 9.95
CA CYS A 77 -2.75 7.56 10.31
C CYS A 77 -3.67 8.24 9.30
N GLU A 78 -3.33 9.45 8.88
CA GLU A 78 -4.10 10.20 7.91
C GLU A 78 -4.12 9.52 6.55
N VAL A 79 -2.98 9.05 6.07
CA VAL A 79 -2.86 8.28 4.81
C VAL A 79 -3.68 7.00 4.89
N SER A 80 -3.58 6.27 6.00
CA SER A 80 -4.33 5.02 6.20
C SER A 80 -5.84 5.26 6.13
N ARG A 81 -6.33 6.30 6.79
CA ARG A 81 -7.76 6.65 6.78
C ARG A 81 -8.22 7.03 5.38
N TYR A 82 -7.42 7.83 4.68
CA TYR A 82 -7.73 8.28 3.33
C TYR A 82 -7.86 7.11 2.37
N LEU A 83 -6.89 6.19 2.37
CA LEU A 83 -6.91 5.02 1.50
C LEU A 83 -8.06 4.07 1.85
N ARG A 84 -8.30 3.87 3.14
CA ARG A 84 -9.40 3.03 3.60
C ARG A 84 -10.75 3.57 3.14
N PHE A 85 -10.94 4.87 3.23
CA PHE A 85 -12.17 5.52 2.81
C PHE A 85 -12.36 5.46 1.29
N LYS A 86 -11.30 5.80 0.54
CA LYS A 86 -11.38 5.88 -0.93
C LYS A 86 -11.49 4.52 -1.61
N LEU A 87 -10.83 3.51 -1.09
CA LEU A 87 -10.78 2.19 -1.70
C LEU A 87 -11.68 1.16 -1.02
N ASP A 88 -12.31 1.53 0.09
CA ASP A 88 -13.17 0.65 0.89
C ASP A 88 -12.47 -0.69 1.19
N THR A 89 -11.21 -0.60 1.62
CA THR A 89 -10.41 -1.78 1.96
C THR A 89 -9.65 -1.54 3.26
N SER A 90 -9.25 -2.62 3.93
CA SER A 90 -8.46 -2.53 5.14
C SER A 90 -7.04 -2.06 4.85
N VAL A 91 -6.53 -1.16 5.66
CA VAL A 91 -5.14 -0.70 5.59
C VAL A 91 -4.46 -1.06 6.90
N VAL A 92 -3.39 -1.83 6.80
CA VAL A 92 -2.62 -2.32 7.95
C VAL A 92 -1.24 -1.70 7.91
N VAL A 93 -0.75 -1.24 9.04
CA VAL A 93 0.57 -0.63 9.16
C VAL A 93 1.49 -1.61 9.87
N THR A 94 2.68 -1.82 9.33
CA THR A 94 3.69 -2.70 9.94
C THR A 94 5.06 -2.03 9.97
N ASN A 95 5.90 -2.47 10.89
CA ASN A 95 7.30 -2.04 10.95
C ASN A 95 8.18 -2.82 9.98
N SER A 96 7.78 -4.01 9.58
CA SER A 96 8.56 -4.84 8.67
C SER A 96 7.65 -5.74 7.84
N ILE A 97 7.78 -5.68 6.52
CA ILE A 97 7.06 -6.58 5.62
C ILE A 97 7.60 -8.01 5.70
N GLU A 98 8.86 -8.18 6.13
CA GLU A 98 9.50 -9.49 6.23
C GLU A 98 8.96 -10.32 7.39
N THR A 99 8.58 -9.68 8.49
CA THR A 99 8.08 -10.35 9.69
C THR A 99 6.56 -10.30 9.82
N PHE A 100 5.88 -9.69 8.86
CA PHE A 100 4.44 -9.53 8.89
C PHE A 100 3.73 -10.87 8.65
N ASP A 101 2.70 -11.15 9.44
CA ASP A 101 1.90 -12.37 9.29
C ASP A 101 0.79 -12.15 8.25
N TYR A 102 1.09 -12.48 7.02
CA TYR A 102 0.16 -12.34 5.90
C TYR A 102 -1.05 -13.27 6.01
N ASP A 103 -0.85 -14.44 6.60
CA ASP A 103 -1.89 -15.47 6.65
C ASP A 103 -3.07 -15.03 7.51
N GLU A 104 -2.84 -14.21 8.52
CA GLU A 104 -3.89 -13.65 9.34
C GLU A 104 -4.91 -12.85 8.52
N TYR A 105 -4.45 -12.20 7.44
CA TYR A 105 -5.27 -11.34 6.60
C TYR A 105 -5.74 -12.01 5.31
N LEU A 106 -5.07 -13.07 4.87
CA LEU A 106 -5.39 -13.75 3.62
C LEU A 106 -6.37 -14.89 3.80
N ASN A 107 -6.45 -15.49 4.98
CA ASN A 107 -7.27 -16.66 5.26
C ASN A 107 -8.62 -16.35 5.92
N VAL A 108 -9.00 -15.10 5.93
CA VAL A 108 -10.28 -14.65 6.51
C VAL A 108 -11.37 -14.63 5.46
#